data_2144e56fffd736f8cc1372de553ae236
#
_entry.id   2144e56fffd736f8cc1372de553ae236
#
_cell.length_a   1.000
_cell.length_b   1.000
_cell.length_c   1.000
_cell.angle_alpha   90.00
_cell.angle_beta   90.00
_cell.angle_gamma   90.00
#
_symmetry.space_group_name_H-M   'P 1'
#
loop_
_entity.id
_entity.type
_entity.pdbx_description
1 polymer ?
#
loop_
_entity_poly.entity_id
_entity_poly.type
_entity_poly.pdbx_seq_one_letter_code
_entity_poly.pdbx_strand_id
1 'polypeptide(L)'
;MGVPFVLMIHKFFPMANAFFTSLGFNVVLTDPTSEETIRLSQQLAQSETCYPVKLIYGHMQQLIDQKVDYIFLPTIHTMKHEKSRVKHNYGCVYMQTAAASIAKALDIESKGITLLSPVFDLDFGQEAMASAMLGLSKILGIPKPFCAKALLSGAMAVRRHTAAVEKQGKALLATLRPDDKVLVLITRNYGVSDPILNMGIPELLLERGYKVITLSHLPGHALDISDEYAISI
;
A
#
# COMPACT_ATOMS: atom_id res chain seq x y z
N MET A 1 16.22 -6.31 0.09
CA MET A 1 14.85 -6.19 -0.45
C MET A 1 14.36 -4.77 -0.25
N GLY A 2 14.26 -3.98 -1.30
CA GLY A 2 13.73 -2.62 -1.27
C GLY A 2 12.20 -2.61 -1.40
N VAL A 3 11.52 -1.78 -0.64
CA VAL A 3 10.08 -1.58 -0.70
C VAL A 3 9.81 -0.06 -0.76
N PRO A 4 9.34 0.48 -1.89
CA PRO A 4 9.02 1.90 -1.97
C PRO A 4 7.73 2.17 -1.19
N PHE A 5 7.74 3.16 -0.28
CA PHE A 5 6.58 3.48 0.57
C PHE A 5 5.57 4.33 -0.20
N VAL A 6 4.88 3.72 -1.14
CA VAL A 6 3.97 4.38 -2.09
C VAL A 6 2.65 3.64 -2.24
N LEU A 7 1.60 4.34 -2.65
CA LEU A 7 0.30 3.80 -3.05
C LEU A 7 -0.22 2.72 -2.08
N MET A 8 -0.48 1.53 -2.61
CA MET A 8 -1.03 0.41 -1.83
C MET A 8 -0.02 -0.26 -0.91
N ILE A 9 1.27 0.06 -1.02
CA ILE A 9 2.27 -0.41 -0.05
C ILE A 9 1.92 0.05 1.36
N HIS A 10 1.36 1.24 1.54
CA HIS A 10 0.86 1.70 2.85
C HIS A 10 -0.09 0.69 3.52
N LYS A 11 -0.83 -0.08 2.72
CA LYS A 11 -1.72 -1.16 3.21
C LYS A 11 -0.99 -2.51 3.30
N PHE A 12 -0.17 -2.84 2.31
CA PHE A 12 0.44 -4.16 2.17
C PHE A 12 1.78 -4.32 2.88
N PHE A 13 2.37 -3.23 3.36
CA PHE A 13 3.69 -3.28 3.99
C PHE A 13 3.79 -4.29 5.15
N PRO A 14 2.83 -4.40 6.09
CA PRO A 14 2.92 -5.39 7.15
C PRO A 14 3.06 -6.83 6.64
N MET A 15 2.34 -7.16 5.55
CA MET A 15 2.45 -8.46 4.88
C MET A 15 3.81 -8.63 4.21
N ALA A 16 4.20 -7.65 3.39
CA ALA A 16 5.45 -7.72 2.63
C ALA A 16 6.67 -7.82 3.56
N ASN A 17 6.72 -6.97 4.59
CA ASN A 17 7.80 -6.99 5.57
C ASN A 17 7.92 -8.35 6.26
N ALA A 18 6.82 -8.88 6.80
CA ALA A 18 6.84 -10.17 7.49
C ALA A 18 7.17 -11.33 6.54
N PHE A 19 6.67 -11.29 5.30
CA PHE A 19 6.98 -12.30 4.29
C PHE A 19 8.48 -12.33 3.95
N PHE A 20 9.05 -11.22 3.55
CA PHE A 20 10.45 -11.16 3.15
C PHE A 20 11.41 -11.38 4.32
N THR A 21 11.13 -10.82 5.49
CA THR A 21 11.93 -11.06 6.69
C THR A 21 11.92 -12.54 7.08
N SER A 22 10.78 -13.22 6.98
CA SER A 22 10.69 -14.68 7.24
C SER A 22 11.50 -15.53 6.26
N LEU A 23 11.79 -14.99 5.07
CA LEU A 23 12.64 -15.62 4.07
C LEU A 23 14.12 -15.25 4.23
N GLY A 24 14.48 -14.45 5.24
CA GLY A 24 15.86 -14.06 5.54
C GLY A 24 16.32 -12.78 4.82
N PHE A 25 15.42 -12.05 4.16
CA PHE A 25 15.78 -10.77 3.54
C PHE A 25 15.86 -9.65 4.57
N ASN A 26 16.85 -8.78 4.41
CA ASN A 26 16.83 -7.46 5.01
C ASN A 26 15.87 -6.57 4.21
N VAL A 27 14.80 -6.11 4.84
CA VAL A 27 13.78 -5.25 4.21
C VAL A 27 14.11 -3.80 4.45
N VAL A 28 14.26 -3.05 3.37
CA VAL A 28 14.54 -1.61 3.36
C VAL A 28 13.29 -0.91 2.83
N LEU A 29 12.58 -0.20 3.70
CA LEU A 29 11.48 0.67 3.33
C LEU A 29 12.03 2.07 3.06
N THR A 30 11.57 2.73 2.01
CA THR A 30 11.91 4.15 1.82
C THR A 30 11.26 5.00 2.91
N ASP A 31 11.89 6.12 3.23
CA ASP A 31 11.29 7.12 4.11
C ASP A 31 9.97 7.65 3.52
N PRO A 32 9.10 8.25 4.33
CA PRO A 32 7.92 8.97 3.83
C PRO A 32 8.31 10.00 2.77
N THR A 33 7.38 10.34 1.89
CA THR A 33 7.62 11.33 0.83
C THR A 33 8.15 12.64 1.41
N SER A 34 9.22 13.14 0.84
CA SER A 34 9.92 14.36 1.21
C SER A 34 10.06 15.28 0.00
N GLU A 35 10.52 16.52 0.20
CA GLU A 35 10.83 17.43 -0.90
C GLU A 35 11.88 16.87 -1.86
N GLU A 36 12.86 16.12 -1.34
CA GLU A 36 13.84 15.43 -2.16
C GLU A 36 13.20 14.33 -3.01
N THR A 37 12.26 13.56 -2.44
CA THR A 37 11.49 12.57 -3.19
C THR A 37 10.70 13.24 -4.33
N ILE A 38 10.09 14.40 -4.05
CA ILE A 38 9.36 15.19 -5.06
C ILE A 38 10.31 15.65 -6.16
N ARG A 39 11.45 16.24 -5.80
CA ARG A 39 12.45 16.73 -6.75
C ARG A 39 12.93 15.64 -7.69
N LEU A 40 13.30 14.48 -7.14
CA LEU A 40 13.69 13.29 -7.91
C LEU A 40 12.57 12.83 -8.83
N SER A 41 11.34 12.77 -8.32
CA SER A 41 10.18 12.37 -9.10
C SER A 41 9.89 13.28 -10.28
N GLN A 42 10.02 14.59 -10.09
CA GLN A 42 9.83 15.58 -11.16
C GLN A 42 10.89 15.48 -12.25
N GLN A 43 12.13 15.19 -11.86
CA GLN A 43 13.25 15.04 -12.81
C GLN A 43 13.18 13.74 -13.62
N LEU A 44 12.71 12.67 -13.00
CA LEU A 44 12.77 11.32 -13.56
C LEU A 44 11.49 10.90 -14.30
N ALA A 45 10.35 11.49 -13.94
CA ALA A 45 9.08 11.12 -14.56
C ALA A 45 9.04 11.57 -16.02
N GLN A 46 8.92 10.60 -16.92
CA GLN A 46 8.97 10.81 -18.37
C GLN A 46 7.65 11.27 -18.98
N SER A 47 6.56 11.18 -18.25
CA SER A 47 5.22 11.48 -18.77
C SER A 47 4.34 12.13 -17.72
N GLU A 48 3.32 12.84 -18.18
CA GLU A 48 2.26 13.32 -17.33
C GLU A 48 1.46 12.13 -16.79
N THR A 49 1.37 12.05 -15.47
CA THR A 49 0.62 11.02 -14.73
C THR A 49 0.10 11.63 -13.44
N CYS A 50 -0.77 10.90 -12.73
CA CYS A 50 -1.26 11.40 -11.46
C CYS A 50 -0.12 11.51 -10.43
N TYR A 51 -0.20 12.50 -9.57
CA TYR A 51 0.87 12.86 -8.65
C TYR A 51 1.35 11.70 -7.75
N PRO A 52 0.45 10.90 -7.12
CA PRO A 52 0.89 9.74 -6.33
C PRO A 52 1.69 8.70 -7.13
N VAL A 53 1.40 8.51 -8.42
CA VAL A 53 2.17 7.61 -9.28
C VAL A 53 3.51 8.23 -9.66
N LYS A 54 3.54 9.55 -9.89
CA LYS A 54 4.79 10.27 -10.16
C LYS A 54 5.78 10.10 -9.01
N LEU A 55 5.34 10.12 -7.76
CA LEU A 55 6.20 9.95 -6.58
C LEU A 55 6.92 8.59 -6.52
N ILE A 56 6.42 7.57 -7.21
CA ILE A 56 7.09 6.26 -7.26
C ILE A 56 8.52 6.38 -7.84
N TYR A 57 8.73 7.27 -8.82
CA TYR A 57 10.05 7.48 -9.42
C TYR A 57 11.10 7.88 -8.36
N GLY A 58 10.77 8.84 -7.51
CA GLY A 58 11.67 9.30 -6.45
C GLY A 58 11.96 8.21 -5.42
N HIS A 59 10.92 7.50 -4.97
CA HIS A 59 11.10 6.39 -4.03
C HIS A 59 11.91 5.25 -4.64
N MET A 60 11.69 4.88 -5.89
CA MET A 60 12.50 3.85 -6.55
C MET A 60 13.94 4.29 -6.74
N GLN A 61 14.19 5.59 -7.08
CA GLN A 61 15.55 6.10 -7.17
C GLN A 61 16.28 6.02 -5.83
N GLN A 62 15.63 6.35 -4.71
CA GLN A 62 16.22 6.19 -3.39
C GLN A 62 16.66 4.75 -3.11
N LEU A 63 15.88 3.75 -3.51
CA LEU A 63 16.24 2.34 -3.37
C LEU A 63 17.40 1.94 -4.28
N ILE A 64 17.46 2.49 -5.49
CA ILE A 64 18.57 2.31 -6.41
C ILE A 64 19.87 2.85 -5.78
N ASP A 65 19.83 4.05 -5.21
CA ASP A 65 20.98 4.68 -4.56
C ASP A 65 21.45 3.90 -3.31
N GLN A 66 20.52 3.22 -2.62
CA GLN A 66 20.80 2.30 -1.53
C GLN A 66 21.33 0.92 -1.99
N LYS A 67 21.43 0.69 -3.29
CA LYS A 67 21.97 -0.54 -3.91
C LYS A 67 21.26 -1.80 -3.43
N VAL A 68 19.92 -1.78 -3.41
CA VAL A 68 19.14 -2.97 -3.08
C VAL A 68 19.21 -3.99 -4.21
N ASP A 69 19.16 -5.30 -3.89
CA ASP A 69 19.20 -6.37 -4.90
C ASP A 69 17.83 -6.56 -5.58
N TYR A 70 16.75 -6.32 -4.83
CA TYR A 70 15.37 -6.50 -5.28
C TYR A 70 14.53 -5.29 -4.92
N ILE A 71 13.56 -4.94 -5.76
CA ILE A 71 12.49 -3.99 -5.44
C ILE A 71 11.15 -4.71 -5.51
N PHE A 72 10.39 -4.68 -4.41
CA PHE A 72 9.03 -5.20 -4.34
C PHE A 72 8.01 -4.09 -4.52
N LEU A 73 7.29 -4.12 -5.64
CA LEU A 73 6.19 -3.21 -5.94
C LEU A 73 5.09 -3.98 -6.67
N PRO A 74 4.05 -4.45 -5.98
CA PRO A 74 3.00 -5.25 -6.60
C PRO A 74 2.16 -4.41 -7.58
N THR A 75 1.73 -5.04 -8.64
CA THR A 75 0.72 -4.53 -9.57
C THR A 75 -0.67 -4.80 -9.00
N ILE A 76 -1.49 -3.78 -8.86
CA ILE A 76 -2.87 -3.94 -8.42
C ILE A 76 -3.78 -3.92 -9.64
N HIS A 77 -4.26 -5.09 -10.03
CA HIS A 77 -5.10 -5.24 -11.21
C HIS A 77 -6.57 -4.97 -10.89
N THR A 78 -7.12 -5.64 -9.88
CA THR A 78 -8.49 -5.46 -9.43
C THR A 78 -8.56 -5.08 -7.95
N MET A 79 -9.65 -4.43 -7.53
CA MET A 79 -9.82 -3.91 -6.16
C MET A 79 -11.17 -4.28 -5.54
N LYS A 80 -11.85 -5.29 -6.05
CA LYS A 80 -13.19 -5.65 -5.59
C LYS A 80 -13.23 -5.97 -4.09
N HIS A 81 -14.28 -5.50 -3.45
CA HIS A 81 -14.67 -5.96 -2.14
C HIS A 81 -15.58 -7.19 -2.29
N GLU A 82 -15.44 -8.20 -1.42
CA GLU A 82 -16.18 -9.47 -1.48
C GLU A 82 -17.70 -9.31 -1.56
N LYS A 83 -18.23 -8.23 -0.99
CA LYS A 83 -19.66 -7.90 -0.99
C LYS A 83 -20.09 -6.98 -2.15
N SER A 84 -19.20 -6.60 -3.04
CA SER A 84 -19.52 -5.74 -4.17
C SER A 84 -20.36 -6.49 -5.21
N ARG A 85 -21.43 -5.87 -5.67
CA ARG A 85 -22.27 -6.38 -6.76
C ARG A 85 -21.72 -6.07 -8.14
N VAL A 86 -20.69 -5.25 -8.23
CA VAL A 86 -20.05 -4.87 -9.50
C VAL A 86 -19.19 -6.02 -10.00
N LYS A 87 -19.36 -6.39 -11.27
CA LYS A 87 -18.77 -7.61 -11.85
C LYS A 87 -17.26 -7.49 -12.10
N HIS A 88 -16.75 -6.30 -12.38
CA HIS A 88 -15.33 -6.07 -12.68
C HIS A 88 -14.90 -4.71 -12.12
N ASN A 89 -14.10 -4.71 -11.05
CA ASN A 89 -13.51 -3.51 -10.47
C ASN A 89 -12.01 -3.46 -10.78
N TYR A 90 -11.69 -3.03 -11.99
CA TYR A 90 -10.31 -2.80 -12.34
C TYR A 90 -9.72 -1.66 -11.51
N GLY A 91 -8.49 -1.82 -11.10
CA GLY A 91 -7.69 -0.76 -10.54
C GLY A 91 -7.43 0.34 -11.58
N CYS A 92 -6.97 1.51 -11.12
CA CYS A 92 -6.52 2.56 -12.02
C CYS A 92 -5.44 2.02 -12.97
N VAL A 93 -5.53 2.32 -14.26
CA VAL A 93 -4.59 1.85 -15.29
C VAL A 93 -3.13 2.21 -14.94
N TYR A 94 -2.91 3.37 -14.35
CA TYR A 94 -1.57 3.75 -13.90
C TYR A 94 -1.04 2.85 -12.77
N MET A 95 -1.89 2.41 -11.86
CA MET A 95 -1.49 1.44 -10.83
C MET A 95 -1.20 0.05 -11.39
N GLN A 96 -1.89 -0.31 -12.49
CA GLN A 96 -1.67 -1.60 -13.15
C GLN A 96 -0.34 -1.66 -13.90
N THR A 97 0.16 -0.53 -14.38
CA THR A 97 1.36 -0.47 -15.22
C THR A 97 2.57 0.14 -14.52
N ALA A 98 2.38 0.91 -13.43
CA ALA A 98 3.42 1.73 -12.82
C ALA A 98 4.70 0.95 -12.49
N ALA A 99 4.59 -0.24 -11.87
CA ALA A 99 5.75 -1.00 -11.46
C ALA A 99 6.68 -1.33 -12.63
N ALA A 100 6.13 -1.89 -13.71
CA ALA A 100 6.91 -2.26 -14.89
C ALA A 100 7.39 -1.04 -15.69
N SER A 101 6.51 -0.05 -15.88
CA SER A 101 6.84 1.16 -16.66
C SER A 101 7.95 1.98 -16.00
N ILE A 102 7.87 2.18 -14.68
CA ILE A 102 8.85 2.96 -13.94
C ILE A 102 10.17 2.20 -13.81
N ALA A 103 10.12 0.88 -13.56
CA ALA A 103 11.33 0.05 -13.54
C ALA A 103 12.08 0.12 -14.88
N LYS A 104 11.33 0.10 -15.99
CA LYS A 104 11.92 0.25 -17.32
C LYS A 104 12.47 1.65 -17.56
N ALA A 105 11.74 2.69 -17.15
CA ALA A 105 12.18 4.08 -17.29
C ALA A 105 13.46 4.39 -16.50
N LEU A 106 13.61 3.78 -15.32
CA LEU A 106 14.79 3.91 -14.46
C LEU A 106 15.90 2.92 -14.80
N ASP A 107 15.66 2.02 -15.75
CA ASP A 107 16.60 0.97 -16.19
C ASP A 107 17.23 0.22 -15.01
N ILE A 108 16.37 -0.28 -14.11
CA ILE A 108 16.84 -0.94 -12.88
C ILE A 108 17.56 -2.27 -13.17
N GLU A 109 17.22 -2.93 -14.28
CA GLU A 109 17.82 -4.20 -14.70
C GLU A 109 19.32 -4.03 -15.01
N SER A 110 19.70 -2.97 -15.73
CA SER A 110 21.12 -2.67 -16.00
C SER A 110 21.93 -2.35 -14.74
N LYS A 111 21.23 -1.97 -13.66
CA LYS A 111 21.81 -1.73 -12.34
C LYS A 111 21.88 -2.98 -11.46
N GLY A 112 21.53 -4.15 -12.02
CA GLY A 112 21.53 -5.42 -11.31
C GLY A 112 20.37 -5.61 -10.33
N ILE A 113 19.34 -4.78 -10.42
CA ILE A 113 18.19 -4.83 -9.50
C ILE A 113 17.04 -5.61 -10.15
N THR A 114 16.49 -6.58 -9.42
CA THR A 114 15.36 -7.38 -9.89
C THR A 114 14.04 -6.81 -9.35
N LEU A 115 13.09 -6.49 -10.27
CA LEU A 115 11.73 -6.11 -9.89
C LEU A 115 10.92 -7.35 -9.50
N LEU A 116 10.30 -7.31 -8.33
CA LEU A 116 9.29 -8.27 -7.88
C LEU A 116 7.92 -7.57 -7.91
N SER A 117 7.17 -7.80 -8.98
CA SER A 117 5.86 -7.18 -9.20
C SER A 117 4.77 -8.24 -9.38
N PRO A 118 4.38 -8.95 -8.30
CA PRO A 118 3.26 -9.89 -8.39
C PRO A 118 1.97 -9.14 -8.69
N VAL A 119 1.11 -9.74 -9.52
CA VAL A 119 -0.19 -9.17 -9.87
C VAL A 119 -1.21 -9.56 -8.79
N PHE A 120 -1.80 -8.55 -8.17
CA PHE A 120 -2.84 -8.73 -7.17
C PHE A 120 -4.22 -8.51 -7.79
N ASP A 121 -4.91 -9.62 -8.02
CA ASP A 121 -6.30 -9.68 -8.43
C ASP A 121 -7.19 -9.83 -7.19
N LEU A 122 -7.50 -8.72 -6.54
CA LEU A 122 -8.25 -8.73 -5.27
C LEU A 122 -9.71 -9.16 -5.44
N ASP A 123 -10.23 -9.15 -6.67
CA ASP A 123 -11.55 -9.69 -7.01
C ASP A 123 -11.66 -11.21 -6.76
N PHE A 124 -10.55 -11.92 -6.95
CA PHE A 124 -10.50 -13.36 -6.76
C PHE A 124 -10.11 -13.77 -5.33
N GLY A 125 -10.12 -12.80 -4.41
CA GLY A 125 -9.92 -13.06 -3.00
C GLY A 125 -8.47 -13.28 -2.57
N GLN A 126 -8.32 -13.76 -1.33
CA GLN A 126 -7.00 -13.94 -0.71
C GLN A 126 -6.17 -15.04 -1.39
N GLU A 127 -6.81 -16.03 -1.99
CA GLU A 127 -6.13 -17.16 -2.65
C GLU A 127 -5.36 -16.70 -3.90
N ALA A 128 -5.94 -15.78 -4.68
CA ALA A 128 -5.26 -15.22 -5.85
C ALA A 128 -4.02 -14.43 -5.44
N MET A 129 -4.12 -13.60 -4.42
CA MET A 129 -2.98 -12.86 -3.87
C MET A 129 -1.91 -13.82 -3.31
N ALA A 130 -2.33 -14.86 -2.59
CA ALA A 130 -1.43 -15.88 -2.08
C ALA A 130 -0.68 -16.60 -3.20
N SER A 131 -1.39 -16.97 -4.26
CA SER A 131 -0.80 -17.61 -5.46
C SER A 131 0.23 -16.70 -6.13
N ALA A 132 -0.08 -15.40 -6.29
CA ALA A 132 0.84 -14.42 -6.85
C ALA A 132 2.13 -14.29 -6.02
N MET A 133 2.00 -14.24 -4.69
CA MET A 133 3.16 -14.21 -3.78
C MET A 133 3.97 -15.50 -3.82
N LEU A 134 3.32 -16.67 -3.88
CA LEU A 134 4.01 -17.97 -4.04
C LEU A 134 4.73 -18.07 -5.38
N GLY A 135 4.26 -17.40 -6.40
CA GLY A 135 4.92 -17.30 -7.71
C GLY A 135 6.33 -16.70 -7.65
N LEU A 136 6.60 -15.85 -6.64
CA LEU A 136 7.92 -15.26 -6.43
C LEU A 136 9.00 -16.30 -6.08
N SER A 137 8.62 -17.49 -5.63
CA SER A 137 9.53 -18.60 -5.29
C SER A 137 10.55 -18.91 -6.42
N LYS A 138 10.12 -18.83 -7.67
CA LYS A 138 10.98 -19.08 -8.83
C LYS A 138 12.04 -17.98 -9.01
N ILE A 139 11.62 -16.71 -8.89
CA ILE A 139 12.51 -15.56 -9.08
C ILE A 139 13.52 -15.48 -7.93
N LEU A 140 13.06 -15.79 -6.70
CA LEU A 140 13.89 -15.74 -5.51
C LEU A 140 14.78 -16.98 -5.34
N GLY A 141 14.58 -18.05 -6.13
CA GLY A 141 15.29 -19.32 -5.95
C GLY A 141 14.95 -20.03 -4.64
N ILE A 142 13.81 -19.72 -4.01
CA ILE A 142 13.41 -20.26 -2.70
C ILE A 142 12.31 -21.32 -2.91
N PRO A 143 12.42 -22.50 -2.30
CA PRO A 143 11.40 -23.53 -2.43
C PRO A 143 10.03 -23.09 -1.93
N LYS A 144 8.96 -23.44 -2.65
CA LYS A 144 7.57 -23.05 -2.34
C LYS A 144 7.14 -23.27 -0.89
N PRO A 145 7.51 -24.37 -0.19
CA PRO A 145 7.11 -24.55 1.21
C PRO A 145 7.59 -23.44 2.15
N PHE A 146 8.79 -22.91 1.92
CA PHE A 146 9.31 -21.77 2.70
C PHE A 146 8.53 -20.48 2.40
N CYS A 147 8.21 -20.23 1.13
CA CYS A 147 7.38 -19.11 0.74
C CYS A 147 5.95 -19.23 1.33
N ALA A 148 5.38 -20.44 1.38
CA ALA A 148 4.08 -20.68 2.01
C ALA A 148 4.11 -20.37 3.52
N LYS A 149 5.16 -20.80 4.23
CA LYS A 149 5.35 -20.47 5.64
C LYS A 149 5.50 -18.96 5.85
N ALA A 150 6.28 -18.30 5.01
CA ALA A 150 6.46 -16.85 5.04
C ALA A 150 5.14 -16.11 4.78
N LEU A 151 4.29 -16.62 3.89
CA LEU A 151 2.97 -16.06 3.61
C LEU A 151 2.06 -16.10 4.83
N LEU A 152 2.10 -17.19 5.61
CA LEU A 152 1.37 -17.27 6.89
C LEU A 152 1.86 -16.20 7.88
N SER A 153 3.17 -15.96 7.94
CA SER A 153 3.74 -14.86 8.76
C SER A 153 3.21 -13.50 8.31
N GLY A 154 3.13 -13.28 6.99
CA GLY A 154 2.54 -12.09 6.39
C GLY A 154 1.07 -11.91 6.77
N ALA A 155 0.26 -12.95 6.64
CA ALA A 155 -1.15 -12.93 7.02
C ALA A 155 -1.36 -12.60 8.50
N MET A 156 -0.54 -13.20 9.38
CA MET A 156 -0.58 -12.88 10.82
C MET A 156 -0.16 -11.43 11.10
N ALA A 157 0.80 -10.89 10.37
CA ALA A 157 1.22 -9.49 10.51
C ALA A 157 0.09 -8.53 10.13
N VAL A 158 -0.62 -8.81 9.05
CA VAL A 158 -1.80 -8.00 8.66
C VAL A 158 -2.88 -8.05 9.74
N ARG A 159 -3.24 -9.23 10.25
CA ARG A 159 -4.23 -9.37 11.32
C ARG A 159 -3.86 -8.58 12.56
N ARG A 160 -2.59 -8.67 13.00
CA ARG A 160 -2.10 -7.92 14.18
C ARG A 160 -2.16 -6.41 13.94
N HIS A 161 -1.75 -5.96 12.76
CA HIS A 161 -1.80 -4.54 12.39
C HIS A 161 -3.23 -4.02 12.40
N THR A 162 -4.15 -4.71 11.70
CA THR A 162 -5.57 -4.33 11.66
C THR A 162 -6.18 -4.27 13.06
N ALA A 163 -5.97 -5.30 13.88
CA ALA A 163 -6.46 -5.34 15.25
C ALA A 163 -5.90 -4.19 16.11
N ALA A 164 -4.63 -3.82 15.91
CA ALA A 164 -4.02 -2.69 16.62
C ALA A 164 -4.66 -1.35 16.23
N VAL A 165 -4.88 -1.12 14.93
CA VAL A 165 -5.51 0.11 14.42
C VAL A 165 -6.98 0.19 14.88
N GLU A 166 -7.74 -0.89 14.80
CA GLU A 166 -9.12 -0.93 15.32
C GLU A 166 -9.19 -0.69 16.84
N LYS A 167 -8.22 -1.23 17.60
CA LYS A 167 -8.13 -0.97 19.03
C LYS A 167 -7.89 0.50 19.32
N GLN A 168 -7.01 1.14 18.57
CA GLN A 168 -6.78 2.59 18.67
C GLN A 168 -8.04 3.38 18.32
N GLY A 169 -8.73 2.99 17.25
CA GLY A 169 -10.00 3.59 16.85
C GLY A 169 -11.08 3.49 17.96
N LYS A 170 -11.24 2.31 18.54
CA LYS A 170 -12.17 2.10 19.67
C LYS A 170 -11.79 2.97 20.88
N ALA A 171 -10.51 3.07 21.20
CA ALA A 171 -10.04 3.92 22.29
C ALA A 171 -10.34 5.41 22.01
N LEU A 172 -10.11 5.88 20.78
CA LEU A 172 -10.42 7.23 20.36
C LEU A 172 -11.93 7.52 20.46
N LEU A 173 -12.77 6.62 19.91
CA LEU A 173 -14.23 6.74 19.96
C LEU A 173 -14.75 6.82 21.41
N ALA A 174 -14.17 6.05 22.33
CA ALA A 174 -14.54 6.06 23.74
C ALA A 174 -14.19 7.38 24.46
N THR A 175 -13.33 8.23 23.89
CA THR A 175 -12.99 9.55 24.44
C THR A 175 -13.89 10.67 23.95
N LEU A 176 -14.77 10.40 22.99
CA LEU A 176 -15.63 11.41 22.39
C LEU A 176 -16.72 11.85 23.35
N ARG A 177 -17.00 13.15 23.37
CA ARG A 177 -18.07 13.80 24.11
C ARG A 177 -19.14 14.34 23.16
N PRO A 178 -20.37 14.58 23.62
CA PRO A 178 -21.44 15.10 22.77
C PRO A 178 -21.11 16.41 22.04
N ASP A 179 -20.26 17.25 22.65
CA ASP A 179 -19.87 18.55 22.10
C ASP A 179 -18.62 18.49 21.22
N ASP A 180 -17.96 17.32 21.10
CA ASP A 180 -16.78 17.19 20.27
C ASP A 180 -17.14 17.29 18.78
N LYS A 181 -16.37 18.09 18.05
CA LYS A 181 -16.46 18.18 16.60
C LYS A 181 -15.63 17.06 15.99
N VAL A 182 -16.29 16.08 15.41
CA VAL A 182 -15.64 14.88 14.85
C VAL A 182 -15.70 14.91 13.33
N LEU A 183 -14.56 14.66 12.69
CA LEU A 183 -14.47 14.48 11.23
C LEU A 183 -13.89 13.12 10.90
N VAL A 184 -14.51 12.44 9.94
CA VAL A 184 -14.00 11.19 9.38
C VAL A 184 -13.30 11.49 8.06
N LEU A 185 -12.00 11.19 7.99
CA LEU A 185 -11.25 11.31 6.75
C LEU A 185 -11.50 10.07 5.88
N ILE A 186 -12.09 10.29 4.72
CA ILE A 186 -12.36 9.27 3.72
C ILE A 186 -11.41 9.47 2.57
N THR A 187 -10.33 8.72 2.57
CA THR A 187 -9.30 8.77 1.54
C THR A 187 -8.59 7.42 1.42
N ARG A 188 -7.71 7.28 0.45
CA ARG A 188 -6.85 6.10 0.32
C ARG A 188 -5.79 6.09 1.42
N ASN A 189 -5.24 4.91 1.75
CA ASN A 189 -4.26 4.77 2.84
C ASN A 189 -3.10 5.77 2.75
N TYR A 190 -2.52 5.97 1.56
CA TYR A 190 -1.45 6.93 1.35
C TYR A 190 -1.89 8.39 1.55
N GLY A 191 -3.16 8.71 1.29
CA GLY A 191 -3.72 10.05 1.56
C GLY A 191 -3.96 10.34 3.04
N VAL A 192 -3.76 9.37 3.93
CA VAL A 192 -3.75 9.57 5.38
C VAL A 192 -2.32 9.64 5.91
N SER A 193 -1.49 8.69 5.49
CA SER A 193 -0.20 8.41 6.14
C SER A 193 1.01 9.06 5.44
N ASP A 194 0.85 9.54 4.20
CA ASP A 194 1.92 10.26 3.51
C ASP A 194 1.81 11.77 3.80
N PRO A 195 2.86 12.40 4.38
CA PRO A 195 2.80 13.79 4.82
C PRO A 195 2.64 14.80 3.68
N ILE A 196 3.05 14.45 2.48
CA ILE A 196 2.91 15.32 1.30
C ILE A 196 1.53 15.13 0.66
N LEU A 197 1.10 13.87 0.50
CA LEU A 197 -0.19 13.58 -0.13
C LEU A 197 -1.40 13.91 0.75
N ASN A 198 -1.23 13.96 2.07
CA ASN A 198 -2.28 14.42 2.99
C ASN A 198 -2.36 15.96 3.09
N MET A 199 -1.36 16.68 2.54
CA MET A 199 -1.30 18.15 2.50
C MET A 199 -1.40 18.81 3.89
N GLY A 200 -1.02 18.13 4.97
CA GLY A 200 -1.15 18.62 6.36
C GLY A 200 -2.61 18.74 6.84
N ILE A 201 -3.58 18.16 6.11
CA ILE A 201 -5.00 18.27 6.47
C ILE A 201 -5.32 17.67 7.84
N PRO A 202 -4.82 16.47 8.21
CA PRO A 202 -5.08 15.90 9.54
C PRO A 202 -4.61 16.81 10.66
N GLU A 203 -3.39 17.34 10.56
CA GLU A 203 -2.77 18.23 11.54
C GLU A 203 -3.55 19.54 11.66
N LEU A 204 -3.89 20.15 10.53
CA LEU A 204 -4.67 21.40 10.49
C LEU A 204 -6.05 21.24 11.16
N LEU A 205 -6.70 20.10 10.96
CA LEU A 205 -7.98 19.83 11.60
C LEU A 205 -7.85 19.66 13.11
N LEU A 206 -6.80 18.95 13.56
CA LEU A 206 -6.50 18.79 14.99
C LEU A 206 -6.21 20.15 15.66
N GLU A 207 -5.41 21.00 15.02
CA GLU A 207 -5.11 22.38 15.50
C GLU A 207 -6.37 23.24 15.63
N ARG A 208 -7.37 23.01 14.78
CA ARG A 208 -8.67 23.71 14.83
C ARG A 208 -9.66 23.09 15.82
N GLY A 209 -9.20 22.11 16.63
CA GLY A 209 -9.99 21.49 17.69
C GLY A 209 -10.95 20.40 17.22
N TYR A 210 -10.80 19.89 16.00
CA TYR A 210 -11.55 18.72 15.53
C TYR A 210 -10.91 17.43 16.04
N LYS A 211 -11.73 16.44 16.33
CA LYS A 211 -11.28 15.04 16.48
C LYS A 211 -11.29 14.39 15.11
N VAL A 212 -10.15 13.83 14.71
CA VAL A 212 -9.99 13.26 13.37
C VAL A 212 -9.96 11.72 13.46
N ILE A 213 -10.83 11.08 12.72
CA ILE A 213 -10.94 9.62 12.60
C ILE A 213 -10.71 9.25 11.13
N THR A 214 -10.07 8.14 10.87
CA THR A 214 -9.94 7.58 9.53
C THR A 214 -10.81 6.33 9.39
N LEU A 215 -11.12 5.92 8.16
CA LEU A 215 -11.85 4.67 7.91
C LEU A 215 -11.18 3.44 8.54
N SER A 216 -9.87 3.43 8.63
CA SER A 216 -9.11 2.33 9.23
C SER A 216 -9.33 2.19 10.74
N HIS A 217 -9.79 3.24 11.43
CA HIS A 217 -10.15 3.22 12.84
C HIS A 217 -11.54 2.61 13.10
N LEU A 218 -12.37 2.52 12.06
CA LEU A 218 -13.73 1.99 12.18
C LEU A 218 -13.72 0.48 11.86
N PRO A 219 -14.55 -0.32 12.54
CA PRO A 219 -14.70 -1.74 12.24
C PRO A 219 -15.43 -1.92 10.91
N GLY A 220 -14.68 -1.87 9.80
CA GLY A 220 -15.21 -1.85 8.43
C GLY A 220 -16.04 -3.07 8.03
N HIS A 221 -15.94 -4.17 8.79
CA HIS A 221 -16.73 -5.38 8.60
C HIS A 221 -18.08 -5.36 9.36
N ALA A 222 -18.32 -4.37 10.21
CA ALA A 222 -19.56 -4.25 11.00
C ALA A 222 -20.64 -3.42 10.29
N LEU A 223 -20.28 -2.66 9.26
CA LEU A 223 -21.20 -1.79 8.51
C LEU A 223 -21.31 -2.33 7.08
N ASP A 224 -22.32 -3.15 6.84
CA ASP A 224 -22.71 -3.52 5.48
C ASP A 224 -23.73 -2.52 4.95
N ILE A 225 -23.26 -1.53 4.23
CA ILE A 225 -24.09 -0.51 3.57
C ILE A 225 -24.31 -0.81 2.07
N SER A 226 -23.90 -1.97 1.60
CA SER A 226 -23.93 -2.34 0.18
C SER A 226 -25.35 -2.37 -0.40
N ASP A 227 -26.36 -2.59 0.45
CA ASP A 227 -27.76 -2.61 0.03
C ASP A 227 -28.39 -1.21 -0.05
N GLU A 228 -27.85 -0.24 0.72
CA GLU A 228 -28.37 1.13 0.78
C GLU A 228 -27.69 2.08 -0.22
N TYR A 229 -26.43 1.79 -0.56
CA TYR A 229 -25.61 2.64 -1.44
C TYR A 229 -24.95 1.81 -2.53
N ALA A 230 -25.72 1.38 -3.52
CA ALA A 230 -25.17 0.87 -4.77
C ALA A 230 -24.58 2.05 -5.58
N ILE A 231 -23.42 2.56 -5.16
CA ILE A 231 -22.71 3.56 -5.95
C ILE A 231 -22.03 2.84 -7.09
N SER A 232 -22.59 3.02 -8.29
CA SER A 232 -21.89 2.75 -9.55
C SER A 232 -20.78 3.80 -9.67
N ILE A 233 -19.54 3.42 -9.45
CA ILE A 233 -18.35 4.21 -9.78
C ILE A 233 -17.80 3.68 -11.10
#